data_d9250014da95ecb78394d515f3e09c5e
#
_entry.id   d9250014da95ecb78394d515f3e09c5e
#
_cell.length_a   1.000
_cell.length_b   1.000
_cell.length_c   1.000
_cell.angle_alpha   90.00
_cell.angle_beta   90.00
_cell.angle_gamma   90.00
#
_symmetry.space_group_name_H-M   'P 1'
#
loop_
_entity.id
_entity.type
_entity.pdbx_description
1 polymer ?
#
loop_
_entity_poly.entity_id
_entity_poly.type
_entity_poly.pdbx_seq_one_letter_code
_entity_poly.pdbx_strand_id
1 'polypeptide(L)'
;MRTQRGLLVAWVLVALVGAGACRRPPADPTATYIASIQAARAAKDEAFRRQVDEPISVAARETFLPLRYFPIDPEYSVSASFVPAKARTPVTMPTSTGKTRDMEQVGTLAFTLKGRALSLGAFVEAGEPPDSLFVPFTDLTSGTETYTAGRYLEIERNATGIYTIDFNRAYHPYCYYNHEYDCPYPPQSNRLPVPVRAGEKLAQSNIPAAGR
;
A
#
# COMPACT_ATOMS: atom_id res chain seq x y z
N MET A 1 40.70 -70.85 -51.91
CA MET A 1 40.96 -70.22 -50.61
C MET A 1 40.50 -68.74 -50.64
N ARG A 2 39.35 -68.44 -50.15
CA ARG A 2 38.84 -67.05 -50.04
C ARG A 2 38.21 -66.92 -48.69
N THR A 3 38.81 -66.14 -47.82
CA THR A 3 38.37 -65.79 -46.51
C THR A 3 37.32 -64.63 -46.58
N GLN A 4 36.10 -64.88 -46.16
CA GLN A 4 35.11 -63.84 -45.97
C GLN A 4 35.24 -63.24 -44.55
N ARG A 5 35.46 -61.92 -44.52
CA ARG A 5 35.40 -61.12 -43.27
C ARG A 5 33.99 -60.60 -43.09
N GLY A 6 33.31 -61.08 -42.05
CA GLY A 6 32.02 -60.59 -41.64
C GLY A 6 32.16 -59.24 -40.89
N LEU A 7 31.46 -58.21 -41.36
CA LEU A 7 31.29 -56.93 -40.64
C LEU A 7 30.09 -57.05 -39.68
N LEU A 8 30.39 -57.02 -38.43
CA LEU A 8 29.37 -56.80 -37.40
C LEU A 8 29.03 -55.28 -37.26
N VAL A 9 27.86 -54.88 -37.68
CA VAL A 9 27.36 -53.56 -37.51
C VAL A 9 26.64 -53.53 -36.16
N ALA A 10 27.25 -52.86 -35.18
CA ALA A 10 26.62 -52.59 -33.85
C ALA A 10 25.71 -51.40 -33.95
N TRP A 11 24.40 -51.59 -33.74
CA TRP A 11 23.43 -50.51 -33.63
C TRP A 11 23.50 -49.98 -32.20
N VAL A 12 23.98 -48.72 -32.04
CA VAL A 12 23.92 -48.00 -30.80
C VAL A 12 22.58 -47.28 -30.77
N LEU A 13 21.63 -47.76 -29.95
CA LEU A 13 20.38 -47.10 -29.61
C LEU A 13 20.69 -45.97 -28.62
N VAL A 14 20.73 -44.72 -29.11
CA VAL A 14 20.76 -43.54 -28.26
C VAL A 14 19.36 -43.26 -27.77
N ALA A 15 19.07 -43.63 -26.51
CA ALA A 15 17.86 -43.25 -25.84
C ALA A 15 17.92 -41.74 -25.46
N LEU A 16 17.22 -40.89 -26.21
CA LEU A 16 16.96 -39.51 -25.83
C LEU A 16 15.99 -39.49 -24.63
N VAL A 17 16.53 -39.36 -23.43
CA VAL A 17 15.76 -39.02 -22.26
C VAL A 17 15.37 -37.53 -22.38
N GLY A 18 14.19 -37.29 -22.92
CA GLY A 18 13.59 -35.96 -22.95
C GLY A 18 13.31 -35.48 -21.50
N ALA A 19 14.18 -34.66 -20.92
CA ALA A 19 13.91 -33.95 -19.72
C ALA A 19 12.73 -32.98 -19.96
N GLY A 20 11.53 -33.43 -19.69
CA GLY A 20 10.33 -32.59 -19.62
C GLY A 20 10.54 -31.55 -18.53
N ALA A 21 11.11 -30.40 -18.89
CA ALA A 21 11.11 -29.22 -18.02
C ALA A 21 9.65 -28.84 -17.77
N CYS A 22 9.12 -29.19 -16.60
CA CYS A 22 7.85 -28.69 -16.12
C CYS A 22 7.94 -27.17 -16.09
N ARG A 23 7.53 -26.51 -17.17
CA ARG A 23 7.34 -25.05 -17.16
C ARG A 23 6.21 -24.76 -16.19
N ARG A 24 6.58 -24.23 -15.04
CA ARG A 24 5.61 -23.70 -14.09
C ARG A 24 4.79 -22.63 -14.84
N PRO A 25 3.46 -22.70 -14.83
CA PRO A 25 2.66 -21.66 -15.46
C PRO A 25 3.02 -20.30 -14.86
N PRO A 26 2.98 -19.20 -15.64
CA PRO A 26 3.22 -17.87 -15.12
C PRO A 26 2.27 -17.62 -13.96
N ALA A 27 2.79 -16.99 -12.89
CA ALA A 27 1.99 -16.67 -11.72
C ALA A 27 0.85 -15.73 -12.12
N ASP A 28 -0.35 -15.96 -11.60
CA ASP A 28 -1.49 -15.04 -11.74
C ASP A 28 -1.11 -13.68 -11.16
N PRO A 29 -1.12 -12.59 -11.95
CA PRO A 29 -0.79 -11.26 -11.48
C PRO A 29 -1.65 -10.82 -10.29
N THR A 30 -2.93 -11.17 -10.29
CA THR A 30 -3.87 -10.86 -9.20
C THR A 30 -3.51 -11.60 -7.92
N ALA A 31 -3.23 -12.90 -8.02
CA ALA A 31 -2.80 -13.70 -6.87
C ALA A 31 -1.46 -13.21 -6.31
N THR A 32 -0.53 -12.84 -7.18
CA THR A 32 0.78 -12.27 -6.79
C THR A 32 0.61 -10.94 -6.05
N TYR A 33 -0.26 -10.06 -6.56
CA TYR A 33 -0.60 -8.79 -5.91
C TYR A 33 -1.19 -9.02 -4.52
N ILE A 34 -2.22 -9.87 -4.40
CA ILE A 34 -2.87 -10.19 -3.13
C ILE A 34 -1.85 -10.72 -2.12
N ALA A 35 -0.98 -11.65 -2.54
CA ALA A 35 0.07 -12.19 -1.69
C ALA A 35 1.05 -11.09 -1.22
N SER A 36 1.39 -10.12 -2.08
CA SER A 36 2.26 -9.00 -1.72
C SER A 36 1.65 -8.10 -0.63
N ILE A 37 0.34 -7.81 -0.71
CA ILE A 37 -0.37 -7.02 0.31
C ILE A 37 -0.47 -7.81 1.62
N GLN A 38 -0.77 -9.12 1.57
CA GLN A 38 -0.80 -9.97 2.76
C GLN A 38 0.57 -10.00 3.46
N ALA A 39 1.65 -10.17 2.70
CA ALA A 39 3.00 -10.16 3.24
C ALA A 39 3.36 -8.81 3.89
N ALA A 40 3.01 -7.69 3.25
CA ALA A 40 3.25 -6.36 3.82
C ALA A 40 2.48 -6.13 5.14
N ARG A 41 1.22 -6.58 5.21
CA ARG A 41 0.40 -6.51 6.43
C ARG A 41 1.00 -7.34 7.57
N ALA A 42 1.41 -8.58 7.27
CA ALA A 42 2.06 -9.44 8.25
C ALA A 42 3.41 -8.88 8.74
N ALA A 43 4.19 -8.30 7.84
CA ALA A 43 5.45 -7.65 8.17
C ALA A 43 5.24 -6.42 9.09
N LYS A 44 4.19 -5.63 8.84
CA LYS A 44 3.84 -4.49 9.70
C LYS A 44 3.40 -4.95 11.10
N ASP A 45 2.55 -5.97 11.19
CA ASP A 45 2.15 -6.55 12.47
C ASP A 45 3.36 -7.05 13.28
N GLU A 46 4.29 -7.72 12.61
CA GLU A 46 5.50 -8.22 13.26
C GLU A 46 6.45 -7.09 13.67
N ALA A 47 6.59 -6.05 12.84
CA ALA A 47 7.38 -4.87 13.20
C ALA A 47 6.83 -4.22 14.48
N PHE A 48 5.51 -4.02 14.58
CA PHE A 48 4.87 -3.44 15.78
C PHE A 48 4.95 -4.34 17.02
N ARG A 49 5.06 -5.67 16.85
CA ARG A 49 5.31 -6.57 17.99
C ARG A 49 6.73 -6.49 18.50
N ARG A 50 7.70 -6.26 17.62
CA ARG A 50 9.14 -6.22 17.98
C ARG A 50 9.59 -4.87 18.52
N GLN A 51 9.01 -3.79 18.03
CA GLN A 51 9.37 -2.45 18.48
C GLN A 51 8.87 -2.24 19.91
N VAL A 52 9.78 -1.85 20.81
CA VAL A 52 9.42 -1.52 22.18
C VAL A 52 8.85 -0.10 22.17
N ASP A 53 7.57 0.02 22.57
CA ASP A 53 6.84 1.27 22.78
C ASP A 53 6.56 2.15 21.54
N GLU A 54 6.82 1.66 20.31
CA GLU A 54 6.56 2.44 19.10
C GLU A 54 5.85 1.66 17.99
N PRO A 55 4.78 2.18 17.40
CA PRO A 55 3.86 3.22 17.92
C PRO A 55 2.86 2.65 18.92
N ILE A 56 2.87 1.31 19.13
CA ILE A 56 1.94 0.60 20.00
C ILE A 56 2.71 0.14 21.25
N SER A 57 2.37 0.72 22.39
CA SER A 57 2.95 0.29 23.66
C SER A 57 2.67 -1.18 23.94
N VAL A 58 3.52 -1.84 24.70
CA VAL A 58 3.35 -3.26 25.09
C VAL A 58 1.97 -3.50 25.68
N ALA A 59 1.47 -2.58 26.52
CA ALA A 59 0.15 -2.69 27.16
C ALA A 59 -1.01 -2.57 26.18
N ALA A 60 -0.84 -1.86 25.06
CA ALA A 60 -1.89 -1.63 24.06
C ALA A 60 -1.92 -2.70 22.94
N ARG A 61 -0.94 -3.62 22.90
CA ARG A 61 -0.81 -4.62 21.82
C ARG A 61 -2.04 -5.50 21.66
N GLU A 62 -2.64 -5.96 22.75
CA GLU A 62 -3.84 -6.80 22.70
C GLU A 62 -5.04 -6.05 22.09
N THR A 63 -5.07 -4.73 22.21
CA THR A 63 -6.14 -3.89 21.64
C THR A 63 -5.98 -3.73 20.12
N PHE A 64 -4.74 -3.56 19.65
CA PHE A 64 -4.48 -3.17 18.27
C PHE A 64 -3.98 -4.30 17.39
N LEU A 65 -3.29 -5.32 17.93
CA LEU A 65 -2.68 -6.38 17.14
C LEU A 65 -3.45 -7.70 17.20
N PRO A 66 -3.58 -8.43 16.07
CA PRO A 66 -3.14 -8.01 14.74
C PRO A 66 -3.95 -6.81 14.23
N LEU A 67 -3.32 -5.94 13.43
CA LEU A 67 -3.99 -4.81 12.82
C LEU A 67 -5.17 -5.27 11.97
N ARG A 68 -6.23 -4.50 11.98
CA ARG A 68 -7.42 -4.83 11.19
C ARG A 68 -7.40 -4.12 9.83
N TYR A 69 -7.84 -4.85 8.84
CA TYR A 69 -7.89 -4.37 7.45
C TYR A 69 -9.24 -4.69 6.81
N PHE A 70 -9.58 -3.90 5.81
CA PHE A 70 -10.59 -4.32 4.83
C PHE A 70 -10.08 -5.51 4.01
N PRO A 71 -10.98 -6.33 3.43
CA PRO A 71 -10.59 -7.31 2.42
C PRO A 71 -9.73 -6.68 1.33
N ILE A 72 -8.76 -7.43 0.82
CA ILE A 72 -7.93 -6.96 -0.30
C ILE A 72 -8.79 -6.96 -1.56
N ASP A 73 -8.93 -5.80 -2.17
CA ASP A 73 -9.66 -5.63 -3.43
C ASP A 73 -8.75 -4.91 -4.43
N PRO A 74 -8.31 -5.60 -5.50
CA PRO A 74 -7.44 -5.00 -6.52
C PRO A 74 -8.03 -3.75 -7.21
N GLU A 75 -9.36 -3.60 -7.22
CA GLU A 75 -10.00 -2.41 -7.78
C GLU A 75 -9.72 -1.12 -6.99
N TYR A 76 -9.18 -1.23 -5.78
CA TYR A 76 -8.66 -0.10 -5.00
C TYR A 76 -7.18 0.21 -5.26
N SER A 77 -6.54 -0.48 -6.20
CA SER A 77 -5.21 -0.14 -6.72
C SER A 77 -5.38 0.48 -8.11
N VAL A 78 -5.29 1.79 -8.21
CA VAL A 78 -5.66 2.53 -9.42
C VAL A 78 -4.48 3.35 -9.96
N SER A 79 -4.39 3.45 -11.29
CA SER A 79 -3.45 4.36 -11.93
C SER A 79 -3.89 5.80 -11.74
N ALA A 80 -2.93 6.70 -11.52
CA ALA A 80 -3.15 8.12 -11.34
C ALA A 80 -2.25 8.94 -12.27
N SER A 81 -2.81 10.01 -12.81
CA SER A 81 -2.05 11.04 -13.51
C SER A 81 -1.60 12.09 -12.51
N PHE A 82 -0.30 12.30 -12.43
CA PHE A 82 0.26 13.37 -11.60
C PHE A 82 0.29 14.68 -12.38
N VAL A 83 -0.37 15.69 -11.86
CA VAL A 83 -0.35 17.05 -12.37
C VAL A 83 0.57 17.87 -11.45
N PRO A 84 1.80 18.16 -11.86
CA PRO A 84 2.71 18.96 -11.04
C PRO A 84 2.14 20.35 -10.77
N ALA A 85 2.33 20.86 -9.58
CA ALA A 85 2.06 22.26 -9.27
C ALA A 85 3.01 23.17 -10.08
N LYS A 86 2.52 24.32 -10.53
CA LYS A 86 3.36 25.31 -11.26
C LYS A 86 4.53 25.80 -10.40
N ALA A 87 4.31 25.90 -9.10
CA ALA A 87 5.32 26.14 -8.08
C ALA A 87 4.90 25.33 -6.83
N ARG A 88 5.86 24.92 -6.00
CA ARG A 88 5.56 24.31 -4.71
C ARG A 88 4.77 25.31 -3.87
N THR A 89 3.63 24.88 -3.38
CA THR A 89 2.75 25.73 -2.58
C THR A 89 2.92 25.36 -1.10
N PRO A 90 3.44 26.28 -0.27
CA PRO A 90 3.52 26.05 1.17
C PRO A 90 2.12 25.81 1.75
N VAL A 91 2.01 24.78 2.59
CA VAL A 91 0.78 24.40 3.29
C VAL A 91 1.11 24.08 4.74
N THR A 92 0.61 24.89 5.66
CA THR A 92 0.72 24.62 7.09
C THR A 92 -0.41 23.68 7.53
N MET A 93 -0.08 22.43 7.84
CA MET A 93 -1.06 21.43 8.29
C MET A 93 -1.16 21.42 9.81
N PRO A 94 -2.37 21.57 10.40
CA PRO A 94 -2.57 21.33 11.83
C PRO A 94 -2.24 19.86 12.16
N THR A 95 -1.77 19.60 13.39
CA THR A 95 -1.41 18.25 13.83
C THR A 95 -2.23 17.79 15.02
N SER A 96 -2.15 16.50 15.32
CA SER A 96 -2.88 15.85 16.42
C SER A 96 -2.52 16.37 17.82
N THR A 97 -1.36 17.01 17.98
CA THR A 97 -0.90 17.58 19.26
C THR A 97 -1.20 19.08 19.39
N GLY A 98 -1.94 19.66 18.43
CA GLY A 98 -2.24 21.08 18.39
C GLY A 98 -1.11 21.96 17.85
N LYS A 99 -0.05 21.34 17.32
CA LYS A 99 1.02 22.02 16.58
C LYS A 99 0.66 22.16 15.10
N THR A 100 1.62 22.60 14.33
CA THR A 100 1.55 22.64 12.86
C THR A 100 2.79 22.02 12.25
N ARG A 101 2.62 21.49 11.03
CA ARG A 101 3.72 20.97 10.20
C ARG A 101 3.74 21.72 8.87
N ASP A 102 4.90 22.23 8.51
CA ASP A 102 5.08 22.92 7.24
C ASP A 102 5.37 21.89 6.14
N MET A 103 4.45 21.83 5.19
CA MET A 103 4.49 20.95 4.03
C MET A 103 4.50 21.80 2.76
N GLU A 104 4.85 21.18 1.64
CA GLU A 104 4.71 21.76 0.33
C GLU A 104 3.83 20.88 -0.55
N GLN A 105 2.77 21.45 -1.11
CA GLN A 105 2.01 20.74 -2.14
C GLN A 105 2.80 20.78 -3.45
N VAL A 106 3.22 19.62 -3.93
CA VAL A 106 4.02 19.46 -5.15
C VAL A 106 3.19 19.12 -6.38
N GLY A 107 1.93 18.77 -6.20
CA GLY A 107 1.01 18.46 -7.31
C GLY A 107 -0.28 17.84 -6.85
N THR A 108 -1.01 17.30 -7.81
CA THR A 108 -2.29 16.62 -7.61
C THR A 108 -2.30 15.30 -8.38
N LEU A 109 -2.74 14.25 -7.73
CA LEU A 109 -2.97 12.95 -8.33
C LEU A 109 -4.44 12.85 -8.77
N ALA A 110 -4.69 12.78 -10.08
CA ALA A 110 -6.01 12.58 -10.65
C ALA A 110 -6.20 11.11 -11.03
N PHE A 111 -7.30 10.50 -10.59
CA PHE A 111 -7.57 9.07 -10.79
C PHE A 111 -9.07 8.78 -10.89
N THR A 112 -9.40 7.56 -11.32
CA THR A 112 -10.78 7.06 -11.29
C THR A 112 -10.86 5.90 -10.31
N LEU A 113 -11.76 5.99 -9.35
CA LEU A 113 -12.05 4.93 -8.39
C LEU A 113 -13.52 4.53 -8.48
N LYS A 114 -13.79 3.24 -8.73
CA LYS A 114 -15.17 2.70 -8.88
C LYS A 114 -16.04 3.57 -9.79
N GLY A 115 -15.48 3.99 -10.94
CA GLY A 115 -16.17 4.80 -11.94
C GLY A 115 -16.30 6.29 -11.63
N ARG A 116 -15.76 6.77 -10.50
CA ARG A 116 -15.78 8.20 -10.14
C ARG A 116 -14.43 8.84 -10.35
N ALA A 117 -14.40 9.95 -11.05
CA ALA A 117 -13.21 10.81 -11.20
C ALA A 117 -12.97 11.56 -9.87
N LEU A 118 -11.77 11.42 -9.33
CA LEU A 118 -11.36 11.92 -8.03
C LEU A 118 -9.95 12.51 -8.13
N SER A 119 -9.55 13.29 -7.13
CA SER A 119 -8.20 13.80 -7.03
C SER A 119 -7.74 13.92 -5.57
N LEU A 120 -6.44 13.82 -5.35
CA LEU A 120 -5.79 14.04 -4.07
C LEU A 120 -4.56 14.91 -4.27
N GLY A 121 -4.37 15.93 -3.43
CA GLY A 121 -3.13 16.68 -3.33
C GLY A 121 -2.01 15.79 -2.81
N ALA A 122 -0.83 15.96 -3.37
CA ALA A 122 0.39 15.26 -2.98
C ALA A 122 1.37 16.25 -2.36
N PHE A 123 1.97 15.88 -1.24
CA PHE A 123 2.78 16.75 -0.41
C PHE A 123 4.16 16.15 -0.16
N VAL A 124 5.11 17.02 0.20
CA VAL A 124 6.40 16.67 0.77
C VAL A 124 6.65 17.56 1.99
N GLU A 125 7.55 17.18 2.87
CA GLU A 125 8.01 18.11 3.91
C GLU A 125 8.75 19.30 3.26
N ALA A 126 8.65 20.46 3.89
CA ALA A 126 9.23 21.68 3.32
C ALA A 126 10.74 21.53 3.08
N GLY A 127 11.17 21.76 1.85
CA GLY A 127 12.56 21.62 1.43
C GLY A 127 13.00 20.23 0.99
N GLU A 128 12.16 19.19 1.18
CA GLU A 128 12.50 17.82 0.79
C GLU A 128 12.28 17.56 -0.71
N PRO A 129 13.05 16.66 -1.33
CA PRO A 129 12.84 16.24 -2.71
C PRO A 129 11.53 15.44 -2.84
N PRO A 130 10.86 15.46 -4.02
CA PRO A 130 9.60 14.77 -4.25
C PRO A 130 9.81 13.31 -4.64
N ASP A 131 10.70 12.59 -3.96
CA ASP A 131 11.00 11.18 -4.24
C ASP A 131 9.91 10.25 -3.69
N SER A 132 9.34 10.62 -2.55
CA SER A 132 8.12 10.04 -1.99
C SER A 132 7.07 11.11 -1.78
N LEU A 133 5.85 10.82 -2.20
CA LEU A 133 4.70 11.71 -2.05
C LEU A 133 3.89 11.30 -0.84
N PHE A 134 3.76 12.21 0.12
CA PHE A 134 2.83 12.05 1.23
C PHE A 134 1.42 12.44 0.78
N VAL A 135 0.47 11.51 0.91
CA VAL A 135 -0.92 11.70 0.47
C VAL A 135 -1.87 11.37 1.62
N PRO A 136 -2.05 12.30 2.57
CA PRO A 136 -3.02 12.13 3.65
C PRO A 136 -4.42 12.39 3.11
N PHE A 137 -5.42 11.60 3.54
CA PHE A 137 -6.80 11.74 3.09
C PHE A 137 -7.83 11.36 4.14
N THR A 138 -9.02 11.93 4.03
CA THR A 138 -10.24 11.45 4.68
C THR A 138 -11.23 10.98 3.62
N ASP A 139 -12.15 10.12 4.02
CA ASP A 139 -13.21 9.59 3.16
C ASP A 139 -14.50 9.32 3.96
N LEU A 140 -15.54 8.78 3.34
CA LEU A 140 -16.81 8.54 4.02
C LEU A 140 -16.77 7.40 5.07
N THR A 141 -15.64 6.69 5.20
CA THR A 141 -15.44 5.72 6.29
C THR A 141 -14.81 6.34 7.54
N SER A 142 -14.26 7.56 7.42
CA SER A 142 -13.57 8.25 8.51
C SER A 142 -14.53 8.55 9.68
N GLY A 143 -14.14 8.13 10.88
CA GLY A 143 -14.94 8.27 12.10
C GLY A 143 -15.97 7.15 12.34
N THR A 144 -16.14 6.23 11.38
CA THR A 144 -17.07 5.09 11.51
C THR A 144 -16.38 3.74 11.35
N GLU A 145 -15.68 3.53 10.25
CA GLU A 145 -14.96 2.29 9.95
C GLU A 145 -13.44 2.48 10.02
N THR A 146 -12.96 3.74 9.86
CA THR A 146 -11.55 4.12 9.93
C THR A 146 -11.36 5.30 10.87
N TYR A 147 -10.12 5.63 11.20
CA TYR A 147 -9.78 6.71 12.11
C TYR A 147 -10.35 8.05 11.65
N THR A 148 -10.92 8.81 12.59
CA THR A 148 -11.61 10.06 12.28
C THR A 148 -10.70 11.12 11.65
N ALA A 149 -9.41 11.12 12.03
CA ALA A 149 -8.41 12.02 11.46
C ALA A 149 -7.86 11.56 10.10
N GLY A 150 -8.41 10.48 9.52
CA GLY A 150 -8.04 10.01 8.19
C GLY A 150 -6.96 8.94 8.19
N ARG A 151 -6.46 8.69 7.00
CA ARG A 151 -5.41 7.71 6.69
C ARG A 151 -4.38 8.31 5.75
N TYR A 152 -3.24 7.65 5.66
CA TYR A 152 -2.11 8.09 4.86
C TYR A 152 -1.76 7.08 3.78
N LEU A 153 -1.19 7.59 2.71
CA LEU A 153 -0.49 6.85 1.67
C LEU A 153 0.88 7.49 1.43
N GLU A 154 1.88 6.65 1.30
CA GLU A 154 3.19 7.02 0.77
C GLU A 154 3.27 6.47 -0.66
N ILE A 155 3.52 7.37 -1.62
CA ILE A 155 3.54 7.02 -3.04
C ILE A 155 4.92 7.33 -3.59
N GLU A 156 5.69 6.29 -3.87
CA GLU A 156 7.01 6.43 -4.44
C GLU A 156 6.93 6.85 -5.92
N ARG A 157 7.86 7.71 -6.30
CA ARG A 157 8.06 8.08 -7.68
C ARG A 157 8.59 6.88 -8.47
N ASN A 158 8.03 6.63 -9.63
CA ASN A 158 8.56 5.59 -10.51
C ASN A 158 9.20 6.20 -11.78
N ALA A 159 10.08 5.41 -12.42
CA ALA A 159 10.80 5.86 -13.62
C ALA A 159 9.90 6.12 -14.84
N THR A 160 8.68 5.60 -14.85
CA THR A 160 7.73 5.74 -15.96
C THR A 160 6.87 7.00 -15.84
N GLY A 161 6.87 7.66 -14.68
CA GLY A 161 5.99 8.80 -14.37
C GLY A 161 4.51 8.41 -14.19
N ILE A 162 4.16 7.13 -14.25
CA ILE A 162 2.83 6.63 -13.93
C ILE A 162 2.80 6.31 -12.46
N TYR A 163 1.92 6.97 -11.72
CA TYR A 163 1.72 6.74 -10.30
C TYR A 163 0.63 5.70 -10.07
N THR A 164 0.78 4.93 -9.02
CA THR A 164 -0.26 4.00 -8.56
C THR A 164 -0.71 4.42 -7.18
N ILE A 165 -2.00 4.72 -7.03
CA ILE A 165 -2.63 4.90 -5.73
C ILE A 165 -3.19 3.54 -5.32
N ASP A 166 -2.55 2.91 -4.33
CA ASP A 166 -3.00 1.61 -3.80
C ASP A 166 -3.61 1.80 -2.41
N PHE A 167 -4.93 1.98 -2.36
CA PHE A 167 -5.65 2.15 -1.11
C PHE A 167 -5.63 0.90 -0.21
N ASN A 168 -5.29 -0.30 -0.74
CA ASN A 168 -5.07 -1.47 0.10
C ASN A 168 -3.85 -1.33 1.04
N ARG A 169 -2.99 -0.34 0.76
CA ARG A 169 -1.83 0.06 1.58
C ARG A 169 -2.12 1.26 2.49
N ALA A 170 -3.31 1.85 2.41
CA ALA A 170 -3.67 2.98 3.27
C ALA A 170 -3.61 2.58 4.75
N TYR A 171 -2.98 3.42 5.57
CA TYR A 171 -2.71 3.14 6.97
C TYR A 171 -3.14 4.28 7.88
N HIS A 172 -3.41 3.95 9.15
CA HIS A 172 -3.66 4.95 10.19
C HIS A 172 -2.35 5.60 10.62
N PRO A 173 -2.36 6.94 10.85
CA PRO A 173 -1.22 7.63 11.43
C PRO A 173 -0.90 7.10 12.84
N TYR A 174 0.32 7.28 13.30
CA TYR A 174 0.76 6.77 14.60
C TYR A 174 -0.05 7.33 15.78
N CYS A 175 -0.58 8.55 15.66
CA CYS A 175 -1.45 9.13 16.69
C CYS A 175 -2.78 8.37 16.89
N TYR A 176 -3.15 7.46 15.98
CA TYR A 176 -4.25 6.52 16.19
C TYR A 176 -3.93 5.48 17.26
N TYR A 177 -2.67 5.07 17.35
CA TYR A 177 -2.19 4.06 18.28
C TYR A 177 -1.66 4.66 19.58
N ASN A 178 -1.02 5.83 19.48
CA ASN A 178 -0.44 6.54 20.60
C ASN A 178 -0.56 8.05 20.37
N HIS A 179 -1.31 8.72 21.25
CA HIS A 179 -1.63 10.16 21.15
C HIS A 179 -0.43 11.09 21.33
N GLU A 180 0.72 10.59 21.76
CA GLU A 180 1.95 11.37 21.85
C GLU A 180 2.57 11.69 20.49
N TYR A 181 2.20 10.92 19.45
CA TYR A 181 2.67 11.18 18.09
C TYR A 181 2.01 12.41 17.47
N ASP A 182 2.86 13.25 16.88
CA ASP A 182 2.47 14.47 16.19
C ASP A 182 2.20 14.21 14.70
N CYS A 183 0.95 14.01 14.34
CA CYS A 183 0.54 13.61 13.00
C CYS A 183 -0.25 14.72 12.28
N PRO A 184 0.14 15.09 11.03
CA PRO A 184 -0.55 16.14 10.29
C PRO A 184 -1.93 15.69 9.83
N TYR A 185 -2.93 16.54 10.01
CA TYR A 185 -4.29 16.26 9.53
C TYR A 185 -4.39 16.48 8.01
N PRO A 186 -5.10 15.59 7.29
CA PRO A 186 -5.38 15.77 5.88
C PRO A 186 -6.07 17.12 5.63
N PRO A 187 -5.62 17.89 4.62
CA PRO A 187 -6.31 19.12 4.25
C PRO A 187 -7.70 18.82 3.69
N GLN A 188 -8.61 19.78 3.78
CA GLN A 188 -9.99 19.59 3.31
C GLN A 188 -10.09 19.23 1.83
N SER A 189 -9.12 19.69 1.01
CA SER A 189 -9.01 19.31 -0.41
C SER A 189 -8.76 17.81 -0.63
N ASN A 190 -8.24 17.10 0.38
CA ASN A 190 -8.02 15.66 0.34
C ASN A 190 -9.15 14.85 1.01
N ARG A 191 -10.35 15.40 1.02
CA ARG A 191 -11.55 14.68 1.46
C ARG A 191 -12.24 14.03 0.27
N LEU A 192 -12.22 12.69 0.23
CA LEU A 192 -12.89 11.92 -0.82
C LEU A 192 -14.39 11.78 -0.52
N PRO A 193 -15.29 12.13 -1.46
CA PRO A 193 -16.74 12.02 -1.28
C PRO A 193 -17.26 10.61 -1.59
N VAL A 194 -16.46 9.59 -1.30
CA VAL A 194 -16.77 8.16 -1.48
C VAL A 194 -16.22 7.37 -0.31
N PRO A 195 -16.81 6.20 0.04
CA PRO A 195 -16.19 5.31 1.03
C PRO A 195 -15.02 4.54 0.41
N VAL A 196 -13.85 4.60 1.03
CA VAL A 196 -12.67 3.83 0.63
C VAL A 196 -12.52 2.64 1.57
N ARG A 197 -13.19 1.52 1.23
CA ARG A 197 -13.14 0.29 2.02
C ARG A 197 -11.96 -0.61 1.62
N ALA A 198 -10.76 -0.05 1.72
CA ALA A 198 -9.48 -0.72 1.50
C ALA A 198 -8.47 -0.23 2.54
N GLY A 199 -7.39 -0.97 2.81
CA GLY A 199 -6.39 -0.61 3.81
C GLY A 199 -6.82 -0.88 5.26
N GLU A 200 -6.26 -0.13 6.20
CA GLU A 200 -6.50 -0.31 7.64
C GLU A 200 -7.90 0.13 8.08
N LYS A 201 -8.44 -0.59 9.06
CA LYS A 201 -9.70 -0.35 9.75
C LYS A 201 -9.46 -0.08 11.23
N LEU A 202 -10.46 0.53 11.90
CA LEU A 202 -10.47 0.66 13.35
C LEU A 202 -10.30 -0.71 14.05
N ALA A 203 -9.58 -0.73 15.15
CA ALA A 203 -9.60 -1.86 16.09
C ALA A 203 -11.03 -2.07 16.60
N GLN A 204 -11.38 -3.30 16.97
CA GLN A 204 -12.77 -3.63 17.34
C GLN A 204 -13.26 -2.83 18.54
N SER A 205 -12.39 -2.57 19.49
CA SER A 205 -12.66 -1.74 20.69
C SER A 205 -12.93 -0.26 20.37
N ASN A 206 -12.50 0.21 19.19
CA ASN A 206 -12.59 1.61 18.78
C ASN A 206 -13.70 1.88 17.74
N ILE A 207 -14.51 0.85 17.43
CA ILE A 207 -15.68 1.06 16.58
C ILE A 207 -16.75 1.74 17.42
N PRO A 208 -17.24 2.94 17.05
CA PRO A 208 -18.34 3.59 17.74
C PRO A 208 -19.53 2.62 17.81
N ALA A 209 -20.16 2.50 18.98
CA ALA A 209 -21.39 1.72 19.08
C ALA A 209 -22.40 2.30 18.09
N ALA A 210 -22.93 1.45 17.20
CA ALA A 210 -24.01 1.84 16.31
C ALA A 210 -25.13 2.42 17.19
N GLY A 211 -25.49 3.68 16.96
CA GLY A 211 -26.52 4.36 17.75
C GLY A 211 -27.79 3.52 17.78
N ARG A 212 -28.24 3.20 18.98
CA ARG A 212 -29.55 2.57 19.21
C ARG A 212 -30.63 3.62 19.04
#